data_94708f565293cb9677a7bdc447919392
#
_entry.id   94708f565293cb9677a7bdc447919392
#
_cell.length_a   1.000
_cell.length_b   1.000
_cell.length_c   1.000
_cell.angle_alpha   90.00
_cell.angle_beta   90.00
_cell.angle_gamma   90.00
#
_symmetry.space_group_name_H-M   'P 1'
#
loop_
_entity.id
_entity.type
_entity.pdbx_description
1 polymer ?
#
loop_
_entity_poly.entity_id
_entity_poly.type
_entity_poly.pdbx_seq_one_letter_code
_entity_poly.pdbx_strand_id
1 'polypeptide(L)'
;MNKNYKVITDPDKLKEFIEWLPELENGECYYVTLFARSKYGKHITPMTADKQQLKRFTSSKEYLYEKIEQLEIKQGCYHQNHQPIPQEALALYITPNPRSYEKAGVKSAKSLLGLVTNPYNGYNPHQEVLSAIQTSPSRKIYFDLDFDEVAIDTLKPKILEVINEDCLTFVETRGGFHLLIKLDLVDRKYIKNWYANLTKLEGCDVRGDNLLPVPGTYQGGFTPNIPKPKSPSFLKVLIAKIRRKIYNNLKEYYKYEA
;
A
#
# COMPACT_ATOMS: atom_id res chain seq x y z
N MET A 1 18.27 14.97 -25.65
CA MET A 1 17.95 15.36 -24.27
C MET A 1 18.00 14.13 -23.38
N ASN A 2 18.81 14.11 -22.34
CA ASN A 2 18.85 13.01 -21.37
C ASN A 2 17.59 13.09 -20.52
N LYS A 3 16.68 12.12 -20.68
CA LYS A 3 15.46 12.02 -19.87
C LYS A 3 15.76 11.30 -18.56
N ASN A 4 15.14 11.72 -17.47
CA ASN A 4 15.11 10.96 -16.23
C ASN A 4 13.98 9.90 -16.28
N TYR A 5 14.11 8.87 -15.45
CA TYR A 5 12.96 8.03 -15.14
C TYR A 5 11.89 8.88 -14.49
N LYS A 6 10.64 8.59 -14.81
CA LYS A 6 9.47 9.20 -14.19
C LYS A 6 8.88 8.24 -13.18
N VAL A 7 8.99 8.57 -11.90
CA VAL A 7 8.42 7.78 -10.80
C VAL A 7 7.17 8.45 -10.25
N ILE A 8 7.19 9.78 -10.09
CA ILE A 8 6.02 10.56 -9.67
C ILE A 8 5.24 10.96 -10.93
N THR A 9 4.01 10.49 -11.06
CA THR A 9 3.13 10.78 -12.20
C THR A 9 2.06 11.81 -11.86
N ASP A 10 1.62 11.85 -10.60
CA ASP A 10 0.63 12.78 -10.07
C ASP A 10 1.06 13.22 -8.66
N PRO A 11 1.75 14.37 -8.54
CA PRO A 11 2.26 14.87 -7.26
C PRO A 11 1.19 15.09 -6.21
N ASP A 12 -0.01 15.53 -6.62
CA ASP A 12 -1.08 15.84 -5.69
C ASP A 12 -1.67 14.56 -5.09
N LYS A 13 -1.92 13.54 -5.91
CA LYS A 13 -2.33 12.21 -5.40
C LYS A 13 -1.28 11.58 -4.51
N LEU A 14 0.00 11.73 -4.81
CA LEU A 14 1.07 11.22 -3.96
C LEU A 14 1.07 11.91 -2.59
N LYS A 15 0.89 13.24 -2.54
CA LYS A 15 0.80 13.99 -1.29
C LYS A 15 -0.44 13.58 -0.49
N GLU A 16 -1.62 13.50 -1.15
CA GLU A 16 -2.85 13.01 -0.52
C GLU A 16 -2.66 11.59 0.07
N PHE A 17 -1.99 10.71 -0.64
CA PHE A 17 -1.67 9.37 -0.14
C PHE A 17 -0.72 9.39 1.06
N ILE A 18 0.33 10.21 1.02
CA ILE A 18 1.27 10.36 2.15
C ILE A 18 0.53 10.86 3.39
N GLU A 19 -0.35 11.85 3.25
CA GLU A 19 -1.19 12.32 4.35
C GLU A 19 -2.14 11.24 4.89
N TRP A 20 -2.70 10.41 4.02
CA TRP A 20 -3.57 9.29 4.39
C TRP A 20 -2.84 8.20 5.20
N LEU A 21 -1.53 8.00 4.98
CA LEU A 21 -0.76 7.01 5.72
C LEU A 21 -0.81 7.26 7.23
N PRO A 22 -0.83 6.20 8.08
CA PRO A 22 -0.78 6.33 9.53
C PRO A 22 0.39 7.18 10.02
N GLU A 23 0.20 7.90 11.13
CA GLU A 23 1.33 8.54 11.81
C GLU A 23 2.26 7.47 12.39
N LEU A 24 3.56 7.73 12.30
CA LEU A 24 4.59 6.85 12.82
C LEU A 24 4.84 7.13 14.30
N GLU A 25 4.95 6.07 15.08
CA GLU A 25 5.43 6.14 16.45
C GLU A 25 6.95 6.08 16.50
N ASN A 26 7.54 6.32 17.67
CA ASN A 26 9.00 6.26 17.84
C ASN A 26 9.51 4.86 17.49
N GLY A 27 10.57 4.78 16.70
CA GLY A 27 11.16 3.51 16.23
C GLY A 27 10.42 2.86 15.06
N GLU A 28 9.45 3.56 14.44
CA GLU A 28 8.74 3.11 13.26
C GLU A 28 9.23 3.78 11.96
N CYS A 29 9.01 3.10 10.84
CA CYS A 29 9.27 3.64 9.50
C CYS A 29 8.33 3.01 8.47
N TYR A 30 8.27 3.63 7.29
CA TYR A 30 7.77 2.99 6.07
C TYR A 30 8.90 2.32 5.32
N TYR A 31 8.64 1.13 4.77
CA TYR A 31 9.53 0.47 3.83
C TYR A 31 9.00 0.69 2.41
N VAL A 32 9.89 1.16 1.52
CA VAL A 32 9.58 1.49 0.14
C VAL A 32 10.51 0.75 -0.78
N THR A 33 9.98 0.29 -1.91
CA THR A 33 10.78 -0.42 -2.92
C THR A 33 10.34 -0.09 -4.33
N LEU A 34 11.31 0.19 -5.20
CA LEU A 34 11.12 0.32 -6.63
C LEU A 34 11.46 -1.02 -7.29
N PHE A 35 10.49 -1.57 -8.03
CA PHE A 35 10.67 -2.78 -8.82
C PHE A 35 10.71 -2.48 -10.32
N ALA A 36 11.46 -3.31 -11.04
CA ALA A 36 11.17 -3.61 -12.44
C ALA A 36 10.26 -4.84 -12.47
N ARG A 37 9.17 -4.78 -13.25
CA ARG A 37 8.18 -5.84 -13.41
C ARG A 37 8.18 -6.36 -14.85
N SER A 38 8.48 -7.64 -15.05
CA SER A 38 8.52 -8.25 -16.39
C SER A 38 7.16 -8.18 -17.09
N LYS A 39 6.07 -8.29 -16.34
CA LYS A 39 4.70 -8.19 -16.87
C LYS A 39 4.39 -6.82 -17.52
N TYR A 40 5.20 -5.80 -17.25
CA TYR A 40 5.04 -4.46 -17.81
C TYR A 40 6.00 -4.16 -18.96
N GLY A 41 7.13 -4.86 -19.03
CA GLY A 41 8.21 -4.60 -19.99
C GLY A 41 8.61 -5.78 -20.88
N LYS A 42 7.75 -6.76 -21.10
CA LYS A 42 8.01 -8.03 -21.81
C LYS A 42 8.62 -7.88 -23.21
N HIS A 43 8.40 -6.77 -23.89
CA HIS A 43 8.85 -6.57 -25.27
C HIS A 43 10.26 -5.99 -25.38
N ILE A 44 10.89 -5.59 -24.27
CA ILE A 44 12.09 -4.74 -24.32
C ILE A 44 13.31 -5.44 -23.70
N THR A 45 13.14 -6.25 -22.66
CA THR A 45 14.24 -6.96 -22.00
C THR A 45 13.76 -8.26 -21.40
N PRO A 46 14.36 -9.40 -21.73
CA PRO A 46 14.04 -10.66 -21.09
C PRO A 46 14.49 -10.61 -19.63
N MET A 47 13.54 -10.41 -18.74
CA MET A 47 13.77 -10.50 -17.30
C MET A 47 13.65 -11.95 -16.85
N THR A 48 14.60 -12.42 -16.06
CA THR A 48 14.62 -13.80 -15.55
C THR A 48 13.60 -14.06 -14.45
N ALA A 49 13.11 -12.99 -13.80
CA ALA A 49 12.09 -13.05 -12.75
C ALA A 49 11.02 -11.99 -12.99
N ASP A 50 9.77 -12.23 -12.53
CA ASP A 50 8.68 -11.25 -12.64
C ASP A 50 8.98 -9.93 -11.93
N LYS A 51 9.66 -10.00 -10.78
CA LYS A 51 9.99 -8.83 -9.96
C LYS A 51 11.50 -8.76 -9.75
N GLN A 52 12.10 -7.67 -10.19
CA GLN A 52 13.45 -7.32 -9.79
C GLN A 52 13.46 -6.05 -8.96
N GLN A 53 14.05 -6.13 -7.79
CA GLN A 53 14.19 -5.00 -6.88
C GLN A 53 15.34 -4.10 -7.32
N LEU A 54 15.04 -2.87 -7.72
CA LEU A 54 16.02 -1.88 -8.20
C LEU A 54 16.56 -1.03 -7.06
N LYS A 55 15.66 -0.53 -6.23
CA LYS A 55 15.98 0.28 -5.05
C LYS A 55 15.04 -0.07 -3.91
N ARG A 56 15.54 0.02 -2.67
CA ARG A 56 14.74 -0.08 -1.46
C ARG A 56 15.32 0.81 -0.37
N PHE A 57 14.44 1.39 0.41
CA PHE A 57 14.81 2.29 1.50
C PHE A 57 13.71 2.35 2.56
N THR A 58 14.05 2.96 3.69
CA THR A 58 13.08 3.32 4.72
C THR A 58 12.92 4.83 4.81
N SER A 59 11.74 5.28 5.22
CA SER A 59 11.45 6.70 5.41
C SER A 59 10.52 6.94 6.58
N SER A 60 10.64 8.09 7.23
CA SER A 60 9.53 8.70 7.95
C SER A 60 8.53 9.29 6.96
N LYS A 61 7.32 9.61 7.42
CA LYS A 61 6.26 10.23 6.62
C LYS A 61 6.70 11.56 6.02
N GLU A 62 7.39 12.37 6.82
CA GLU A 62 7.88 13.71 6.47
C GLU A 62 8.81 13.72 5.23
N TYR A 63 9.77 12.78 5.17
CA TYR A 63 10.76 12.72 4.08
C TYR A 63 10.36 11.79 2.94
N LEU A 64 9.15 11.22 2.99
CA LEU A 64 8.75 10.18 2.05
C LEU A 64 8.67 10.71 0.61
N TYR A 65 8.10 11.90 0.41
CA TYR A 65 7.98 12.53 -0.91
C TYR A 65 9.36 12.75 -1.55
N GLU A 66 10.26 13.41 -0.83
CA GLU A 66 11.61 13.74 -1.30
C GLU A 66 12.41 12.49 -1.65
N LYS A 67 12.32 11.44 -0.83
CA LYS A 67 13.00 10.17 -1.09
C LYS A 67 12.44 9.43 -2.31
N ILE A 68 11.15 9.57 -2.60
CA ILE A 68 10.55 9.04 -3.82
C ILE A 68 11.04 9.84 -5.03
N GLU A 69 11.10 11.16 -4.95
CA GLU A 69 11.60 12.02 -6.02
C GLU A 69 13.05 11.71 -6.39
N GLN A 70 13.91 11.39 -5.41
CA GLN A 70 15.29 10.96 -5.63
C GLN A 70 15.45 9.69 -6.47
N LEU A 71 14.37 8.92 -6.70
CA LEU A 71 14.39 7.78 -7.61
C LEU A 71 14.33 8.19 -9.09
N GLU A 72 14.01 9.45 -9.40
CA GLU A 72 13.92 9.99 -10.77
C GLU A 72 15.30 10.32 -11.35
N ILE A 73 16.17 9.31 -11.40
CA ILE A 73 17.52 9.39 -11.94
C ILE A 73 17.51 9.26 -13.47
N LYS A 74 18.65 9.53 -14.10
CA LYS A 74 18.83 9.45 -15.56
C LYS A 74 18.42 8.07 -16.10
N GLN A 75 17.64 8.06 -17.18
CA GLN A 75 17.28 6.82 -17.87
C GLN A 75 18.54 6.04 -18.30
N GLY A 76 18.47 4.71 -18.11
CA GLY A 76 19.62 3.83 -18.33
C GLY A 76 20.50 3.63 -17.08
N CYS A 77 20.24 4.33 -15.94
CA CYS A 77 21.01 4.10 -14.71
C CYS A 77 20.46 2.92 -13.86
N TYR A 78 19.21 2.47 -14.08
CA TYR A 78 18.76 1.18 -13.56
C TYR A 78 19.08 0.08 -14.56
N HIS A 79 19.78 -0.96 -14.09
CA HIS A 79 20.25 -2.06 -14.94
C HIS A 79 19.86 -3.42 -14.39
N GLN A 80 19.69 -4.36 -15.30
CA GLN A 80 19.67 -5.79 -15.02
C GLN A 80 20.60 -6.51 -16.00
N ASN A 81 21.54 -7.32 -15.50
CA ASN A 81 22.48 -8.05 -16.32
C ASN A 81 23.14 -7.15 -17.40
N HIS A 82 23.59 -5.96 -16.98
CA HIS A 82 24.18 -4.91 -17.84
C HIS A 82 23.23 -4.30 -18.89
N GLN A 83 21.95 -4.66 -18.88
CA GLN A 83 20.93 -4.07 -19.76
C GLN A 83 20.14 -3.00 -19.00
N PRO A 84 19.88 -1.83 -19.60
CA PRO A 84 19.09 -0.78 -18.98
C PRO A 84 17.64 -1.23 -18.83
N ILE A 85 17.05 -0.94 -17.67
CA ILE A 85 15.63 -1.18 -17.39
C ILE A 85 14.81 -0.10 -18.13
N PRO A 86 13.79 -0.48 -18.92
CA PRO A 86 12.92 0.46 -19.58
C PRO A 86 11.96 1.13 -18.57
N GLN A 87 11.53 2.35 -18.89
CA GLN A 87 10.57 3.12 -18.08
C GLN A 87 9.30 2.31 -17.77
N GLU A 88 8.80 1.58 -18.77
CA GLU A 88 7.54 0.83 -18.72
C GLU A 88 7.57 -0.29 -17.67
N ALA A 89 8.74 -0.78 -17.31
CA ALA A 89 8.88 -1.85 -16.31
C ALA A 89 8.75 -1.35 -14.87
N LEU A 90 8.84 -0.05 -14.61
CA LEU A 90 8.89 0.48 -13.26
C LEU A 90 7.55 0.39 -12.52
N ALA A 91 7.65 0.10 -11.22
CA ALA A 91 6.54 0.20 -10.28
C ALA A 91 7.06 0.43 -8.86
N LEU A 92 6.51 1.43 -8.16
CA LEU A 92 6.86 1.75 -6.79
C LEU A 92 5.85 1.14 -5.82
N TYR A 93 6.36 0.58 -4.73
CA TYR A 93 5.57 -0.06 -3.68
C TYR A 93 5.98 0.42 -2.30
N ILE A 94 5.03 0.40 -1.36
CA ILE A 94 5.21 0.77 0.04
C ILE A 94 4.49 -0.23 0.95
N THR A 95 4.95 -0.36 2.18
CA THR A 95 4.19 -1.06 3.22
C THR A 95 3.19 -0.10 3.87
N PRO A 96 1.85 -0.31 3.78
CA PRO A 96 0.88 0.60 4.38
C PRO A 96 0.88 0.53 5.91
N ASN A 97 1.28 -0.61 6.48
CA ASN A 97 1.50 -0.74 7.91
C ASN A 97 2.93 -0.33 8.29
N PRO A 98 3.13 0.44 9.37
CA PRO A 98 4.46 0.81 9.86
C PRO A 98 5.35 -0.40 10.16
N ARG A 99 6.65 -0.25 9.96
CA ARG A 99 7.69 -1.25 10.27
C ARG A 99 8.47 -0.85 11.51
N SER A 100 8.84 -1.84 12.33
CA SER A 100 9.59 -1.64 13.56
C SER A 100 11.08 -1.85 13.35
N TYR A 101 11.88 -0.82 13.63
CA TYR A 101 13.35 -0.95 13.67
C TYR A 101 13.82 -1.90 14.76
N GLU A 102 13.15 -1.92 15.92
CA GLU A 102 13.49 -2.82 17.02
C GLU A 102 13.32 -4.29 16.62
N LYS A 103 12.12 -4.68 16.14
CA LYS A 103 11.86 -6.05 15.68
C LYS A 103 12.79 -6.45 14.54
N ALA A 104 13.07 -5.53 13.62
CA ALA A 104 14.00 -5.77 12.53
C ALA A 104 15.44 -5.94 13.04
N GLY A 105 15.86 -5.15 14.01
CA GLY A 105 17.16 -5.26 14.66
C GLY A 105 17.38 -6.64 15.28
N VAL A 106 16.42 -7.12 16.08
CA VAL A 106 16.45 -8.47 16.67
C VAL A 106 16.52 -9.55 15.59
N LYS A 107 15.73 -9.43 14.51
CA LYS A 107 15.72 -10.38 13.40
C LYS A 107 17.06 -10.38 12.65
N SER A 108 17.60 -9.19 12.36
CA SER A 108 18.90 -9.04 11.69
C SER A 108 20.04 -9.58 12.54
N ALA A 109 20.05 -9.32 13.86
CA ALA A 109 21.08 -9.85 14.77
C ALA A 109 21.12 -11.39 14.75
N LYS A 110 19.96 -12.06 14.72
CA LYS A 110 19.89 -13.52 14.60
C LYS A 110 20.48 -14.01 13.27
N SER A 111 20.19 -13.34 12.17
CA SER A 111 20.75 -13.67 10.86
C SER A 111 22.26 -13.44 10.82
N LEU A 112 22.74 -12.34 11.40
CA LEU A 112 24.18 -12.02 11.47
C LEU A 112 24.96 -13.03 12.32
N LEU A 113 24.39 -13.52 13.44
CA LEU A 113 25.02 -14.58 14.24
C LEU A 113 25.19 -15.88 13.45
N GLY A 114 24.27 -16.20 12.54
CA GLY A 114 24.38 -17.34 11.65
C GLY A 114 25.60 -17.26 10.71
N LEU A 115 26.07 -16.06 10.37
CA LEU A 115 27.27 -15.86 9.55
C LEU A 115 28.57 -16.17 10.30
N VAL A 116 28.58 -16.04 11.61
CA VAL A 116 29.76 -16.39 12.43
C VAL A 116 30.01 -17.89 12.42
N THR A 117 28.94 -18.68 12.27
CA THR A 117 29.01 -20.15 12.29
C THR A 117 29.10 -20.76 10.90
N ASN A 118 28.71 -20.02 9.84
CA ASN A 118 28.79 -20.48 8.45
C ASN A 118 29.61 -19.50 7.63
N PRO A 119 30.58 -19.97 6.84
CA PRO A 119 31.38 -19.11 5.99
C PRO A 119 30.48 -18.35 5.00
N TYR A 120 30.85 -17.11 4.72
CA TYR A 120 30.15 -16.19 3.81
C TYR A 120 29.87 -16.84 2.43
N ASN A 121 28.61 -16.81 2.02
CA ASN A 121 28.18 -17.28 0.72
C ASN A 121 27.28 -16.20 0.02
N GLY A 122 27.91 -15.10 -0.42
CA GLY A 122 27.22 -14.02 -1.11
C GLY A 122 26.27 -13.15 -0.24
N TYR A 123 26.39 -13.26 1.08
CA TYR A 123 25.55 -12.53 2.02
C TYR A 123 25.89 -11.04 2.07
N ASN A 124 24.87 -10.19 1.94
CA ASN A 124 25.00 -8.73 2.07
C ASN A 124 24.27 -8.24 3.31
N PRO A 125 24.98 -7.84 4.40
CA PRO A 125 24.36 -7.40 5.64
C PRO A 125 23.35 -6.26 5.48
N HIS A 126 23.64 -5.28 4.61
CA HIS A 126 22.75 -4.17 4.34
C HIS A 126 21.42 -4.65 3.71
N GLN A 127 21.49 -5.59 2.77
CA GLN A 127 20.30 -6.16 2.13
C GLN A 127 19.48 -6.98 3.13
N GLU A 128 20.13 -7.68 4.04
CA GLU A 128 19.48 -8.47 5.09
C GLU A 128 18.70 -7.58 6.06
N VAL A 129 19.30 -6.48 6.53
CA VAL A 129 18.63 -5.51 7.39
C VAL A 129 17.36 -4.95 6.74
N LEU A 130 17.44 -4.55 5.48
CA LEU A 130 16.28 -4.05 4.74
C LEU A 130 15.19 -5.13 4.56
N SER A 131 15.57 -6.39 4.36
CA SER A 131 14.64 -7.52 4.30
C SER A 131 13.99 -7.81 5.65
N ALA A 132 14.76 -7.69 6.73
CA ALA A 132 14.24 -7.79 8.08
C ALA A 132 13.23 -6.67 8.38
N ILE A 133 13.50 -5.43 7.99
CA ILE A 133 12.57 -4.30 8.15
C ILE A 133 11.27 -4.57 7.36
N GLN A 134 11.37 -4.95 6.10
CA GLN A 134 10.18 -5.25 5.28
C GLN A 134 9.24 -6.24 5.95
N THR A 135 9.78 -7.24 6.64
CA THR A 135 9.02 -8.35 7.25
C THR A 135 8.80 -8.18 8.76
N SER A 136 8.99 -6.97 9.30
CA SER A 136 8.85 -6.67 10.73
C SER A 136 7.79 -5.60 10.99
N PRO A 137 6.48 -5.90 10.84
CA PRO A 137 5.43 -4.94 11.11
C PRO A 137 5.45 -4.54 12.59
N SER A 138 5.31 -3.24 12.85
CA SER A 138 5.14 -2.70 14.19
C SER A 138 3.72 -2.92 14.66
N ARG A 139 2.78 -2.34 13.92
CA ARG A 139 1.34 -2.39 14.15
C ARG A 139 0.63 -2.90 12.90
N LYS A 140 -0.41 -3.69 13.09
CA LYS A 140 -1.26 -4.17 12.02
C LYS A 140 -2.54 -3.31 11.98
N ILE A 141 -2.46 -2.19 11.27
CA ILE A 141 -3.57 -1.22 11.13
C ILE A 141 -4.49 -1.66 9.99
N TYR A 142 -3.89 -2.02 8.86
CA TYR A 142 -4.61 -2.46 7.66
C TYR A 142 -4.38 -3.93 7.37
N PHE A 143 -5.43 -4.57 6.86
CA PHE A 143 -5.35 -5.87 6.21
C PHE A 143 -5.57 -5.69 4.71
N ASP A 144 -4.68 -6.22 3.88
CA ASP A 144 -4.68 -6.04 2.43
C ASP A 144 -5.24 -7.28 1.72
N LEU A 145 -6.25 -7.07 0.88
CA LEU A 145 -6.77 -8.02 -0.10
C LEU A 145 -6.54 -7.45 -1.50
N ASP A 146 -5.87 -8.21 -2.36
CA ASP A 146 -5.61 -7.86 -3.75
C ASP A 146 -6.66 -8.50 -4.66
N PHE A 147 -7.29 -7.72 -5.51
CA PHE A 147 -8.30 -8.17 -6.47
C PHE A 147 -7.76 -7.96 -7.87
N ASP A 148 -7.32 -9.06 -8.51
CA ASP A 148 -6.79 -9.04 -9.86
C ASP A 148 -7.92 -9.19 -10.91
N GLU A 149 -7.79 -8.46 -12.02
CA GLU A 149 -8.66 -8.51 -13.22
C GLU A 149 -10.14 -8.14 -12.96
N VAL A 150 -10.44 -7.47 -11.87
CA VAL A 150 -11.79 -7.06 -11.49
C VAL A 150 -11.85 -5.56 -11.20
N ALA A 151 -12.92 -4.89 -11.63
CA ALA A 151 -13.16 -3.48 -11.35
C ALA A 151 -13.83 -3.25 -9.99
N ILE A 152 -13.49 -2.13 -9.33
CA ILE A 152 -14.06 -1.74 -8.03
C ILE A 152 -15.59 -1.65 -8.10
N ASP A 153 -16.13 -0.99 -9.13
CA ASP A 153 -17.59 -0.77 -9.27
C ASP A 153 -18.37 -2.11 -9.38
N THR A 154 -17.74 -3.19 -9.87
CA THR A 154 -18.32 -4.52 -9.98
C THR A 154 -18.42 -5.24 -8.64
N LEU A 155 -17.39 -5.16 -7.81
CA LEU A 155 -17.31 -5.89 -6.54
C LEU A 155 -17.78 -5.08 -5.34
N LYS A 156 -17.70 -3.76 -5.39
CA LYS A 156 -18.06 -2.90 -4.25
C LYS A 156 -19.43 -3.20 -3.66
N PRO A 157 -20.52 -3.43 -4.42
CA PRO A 157 -21.81 -3.79 -3.85
C PRO A 157 -21.74 -5.09 -3.02
N LYS A 158 -21.08 -6.14 -3.53
CA LYS A 158 -20.90 -7.42 -2.83
C LYS A 158 -20.03 -7.30 -1.58
N ILE A 159 -18.99 -6.46 -1.64
CA ILE A 159 -18.13 -6.17 -0.49
C ILE A 159 -18.93 -5.51 0.63
N LEU A 160 -19.78 -4.53 0.30
CA LEU A 160 -20.59 -3.80 1.28
C LEU A 160 -21.71 -4.64 1.93
N GLU A 161 -22.06 -5.79 1.38
CA GLU A 161 -22.97 -6.75 2.01
C GLU A 161 -22.32 -7.46 3.21
N VAL A 162 -20.99 -7.59 3.22
CA VAL A 162 -20.25 -8.43 4.17
C VAL A 162 -19.34 -7.66 5.12
N ILE A 163 -19.17 -6.34 4.90
CA ILE A 163 -18.37 -5.47 5.77
C ILE A 163 -18.85 -4.01 5.65
N ASN A 164 -18.64 -3.20 6.70
CA ASN A 164 -19.01 -1.78 6.71
C ASN A 164 -18.05 -0.93 5.86
N GLU A 165 -18.60 0.09 5.19
CA GLU A 165 -17.84 0.96 4.26
C GLU A 165 -16.76 1.78 4.97
N ASP A 166 -17.02 2.21 6.22
CA ASP A 166 -16.13 3.13 6.96
C ASP A 166 -14.73 2.55 7.25
N CYS A 167 -14.58 1.22 7.20
CA CYS A 167 -13.30 0.56 7.40
C CYS A 167 -12.53 0.30 6.10
N LEU A 168 -13.08 0.67 4.92
CA LEU A 168 -12.54 0.29 3.62
C LEU A 168 -11.81 1.44 2.93
N THR A 169 -10.65 1.13 2.38
CA THR A 169 -9.95 1.99 1.42
C THR A 169 -9.64 1.18 0.16
N PHE A 170 -10.12 1.63 -0.97
CA PHE A 170 -9.82 1.04 -2.27
C PHE A 170 -8.61 1.75 -2.88
N VAL A 171 -7.66 0.99 -3.40
CA VAL A 171 -6.52 1.50 -4.16
C VAL A 171 -6.57 0.86 -5.55
N GLU A 172 -6.96 1.65 -6.53
CA GLU A 172 -7.01 1.21 -7.93
C GLU A 172 -5.60 1.05 -8.48
N THR A 173 -5.35 -0.06 -9.17
CA THR A 173 -4.06 -0.41 -9.73
C THR A 173 -4.18 -0.78 -11.21
N ARG A 174 -3.06 -1.03 -11.88
CA ARG A 174 -3.08 -1.41 -13.29
C ARG A 174 -3.83 -2.72 -13.56
N GLY A 175 -3.83 -3.66 -12.63
CA GLY A 175 -4.38 -5.01 -12.82
C GLY A 175 -5.73 -5.26 -12.15
N GLY A 176 -6.23 -4.30 -11.36
CA GLY A 176 -7.42 -4.43 -10.53
C GLY A 176 -7.40 -3.44 -9.39
N PHE A 177 -7.55 -3.89 -8.16
CA PHE A 177 -7.46 -3.01 -6.99
C PHE A 177 -7.03 -3.75 -5.73
N HIS A 178 -6.42 -3.01 -4.79
CA HIS A 178 -6.24 -3.45 -3.43
C HIS A 178 -7.38 -2.93 -2.55
N LEU A 179 -7.88 -3.78 -1.67
CA LEU A 179 -8.83 -3.43 -0.63
C LEU A 179 -8.13 -3.45 0.73
N LEU A 180 -7.88 -2.26 1.27
CA LEU A 180 -7.30 -2.11 2.60
C LEU A 180 -8.42 -2.00 3.63
N ILE A 181 -8.43 -2.91 4.58
CA ILE A 181 -9.41 -2.98 5.66
C ILE A 181 -8.76 -2.45 6.94
N LYS A 182 -9.23 -1.31 7.44
CA LYS A 182 -8.79 -0.74 8.71
C LYS A 182 -9.42 -1.53 9.85
N LEU A 183 -8.60 -2.35 10.52
CA LEU A 183 -9.07 -3.40 11.42
C LEU A 183 -9.84 -2.90 12.65
N ASP A 184 -9.48 -1.72 13.18
CA ASP A 184 -10.12 -1.09 14.34
C ASP A 184 -11.50 -0.49 14.03
N LEU A 185 -11.83 -0.29 12.74
CA LEU A 185 -13.11 0.24 12.28
C LEU A 185 -14.10 -0.84 11.79
N VAL A 186 -13.73 -2.11 11.86
CA VAL A 186 -14.64 -3.19 11.47
C VAL A 186 -15.76 -3.33 12.52
N ASP A 187 -17.01 -3.18 12.09
CA ASP A 187 -18.18 -3.33 12.96
C ASP A 187 -18.23 -4.72 13.61
N ARG A 188 -18.63 -4.78 14.90
CA ARG A 188 -18.72 -6.04 15.70
C ARG A 188 -19.50 -7.15 15.00
N LYS A 189 -20.56 -6.81 14.26
CA LYS A 189 -21.41 -7.76 13.54
C LYS A 189 -20.66 -8.52 12.42
N TYR A 190 -19.58 -7.92 11.87
CA TYR A 190 -18.80 -8.52 10.78
C TYR A 190 -17.51 -9.19 11.24
N ILE A 191 -16.99 -8.88 12.45
CA ILE A 191 -15.66 -9.31 12.93
C ILE A 191 -15.40 -10.81 12.71
N LYS A 192 -16.41 -11.66 12.90
CA LYS A 192 -16.24 -13.13 12.81
C LYS A 192 -16.13 -13.63 11.37
N ASN A 193 -16.77 -12.96 10.41
CA ASN A 193 -17.04 -13.55 9.10
C ASN A 193 -16.52 -12.73 7.92
N TRP A 194 -16.15 -11.44 8.10
CA TRP A 194 -15.73 -10.57 7.00
C TRP A 194 -14.60 -11.19 6.17
N TYR A 195 -13.58 -11.73 6.83
CA TYR A 195 -12.43 -12.35 6.16
C TYR A 195 -12.86 -13.52 5.27
N ALA A 196 -13.59 -14.50 5.84
CA ALA A 196 -14.04 -15.68 5.11
C ALA A 196 -15.00 -15.34 3.96
N ASN A 197 -15.76 -14.25 4.06
CA ASN A 197 -16.69 -13.82 3.03
C ASN A 197 -15.96 -13.06 1.90
N LEU A 198 -15.04 -12.15 2.24
CA LEU A 198 -14.29 -11.39 1.24
C LEU A 198 -13.32 -12.27 0.44
N THR A 199 -12.66 -13.23 1.09
CA THR A 199 -11.70 -14.13 0.42
C THR A 199 -12.34 -15.12 -0.54
N LYS A 200 -13.66 -15.28 -0.52
CA LYS A 200 -14.42 -16.08 -1.50
C LYS A 200 -14.82 -15.32 -2.75
N LEU A 201 -14.67 -13.99 -2.75
CA LEU A 201 -14.99 -13.18 -3.91
C LEU A 201 -14.02 -13.45 -5.05
N GLU A 202 -14.53 -13.36 -6.28
CA GLU A 202 -13.77 -13.58 -7.50
C GLU A 202 -12.56 -12.63 -7.59
N GLY A 203 -11.41 -13.15 -8.02
CA GLY A 203 -10.18 -12.38 -8.18
C GLY A 203 -9.45 -12.04 -6.90
N CYS A 204 -9.96 -12.49 -5.73
CA CYS A 204 -9.34 -12.17 -4.44
C CYS A 204 -8.06 -12.98 -4.19
N ASP A 205 -6.95 -12.28 -3.99
CA ASP A 205 -5.69 -12.83 -3.47
C ASP A 205 -5.37 -12.20 -2.11
N VAL A 206 -5.09 -13.03 -1.11
CA VAL A 206 -4.81 -12.57 0.26
C VAL A 206 -3.37 -12.10 0.37
N ARG A 207 -3.17 -10.82 0.62
CA ARG A 207 -1.83 -10.25 0.89
C ARG A 207 -1.57 -10.07 2.39
N GLY A 208 -2.59 -9.70 3.15
CA GLY A 208 -2.53 -9.52 4.60
C GLY A 208 -1.75 -8.28 5.03
N ASP A 209 -0.43 -8.33 4.98
CA ASP A 209 0.48 -7.22 5.30
C ASP A 209 1.62 -7.21 4.29
N ASN A 210 1.36 -6.69 3.11
CA ASN A 210 2.28 -6.73 1.99
C ASN A 210 2.57 -5.34 1.41
N LEU A 211 3.22 -5.33 0.26
CA LEU A 211 3.58 -4.14 -0.50
C LEU A 211 2.40 -3.67 -1.34
N LEU A 212 2.01 -2.41 -1.13
CA LEU A 212 0.96 -1.71 -1.87
C LEU A 212 1.58 -0.87 -2.98
N PRO A 213 1.06 -0.87 -4.22
CA PRO A 213 1.44 0.12 -5.24
C PRO A 213 1.15 1.53 -4.73
N VAL A 214 2.12 2.45 -4.89
CA VAL A 214 2.02 3.80 -4.33
C VAL A 214 1.13 4.69 -5.19
N PRO A 215 -0.01 5.20 -4.68
CA PRO A 215 -0.84 6.16 -5.40
C PRO A 215 -0.06 7.41 -5.83
N GLY A 216 -0.37 7.92 -7.04
CA GLY A 216 0.32 9.07 -7.62
C GLY A 216 1.68 8.74 -8.26
N THR A 217 2.11 7.46 -8.27
CA THR A 217 3.37 7.05 -8.89
C THR A 217 3.15 6.17 -10.13
N TYR A 218 4.24 5.91 -10.85
CA TYR A 218 4.23 5.13 -12.07
C TYR A 218 4.11 3.62 -11.77
N GLN A 219 3.17 2.95 -12.42
CA GLN A 219 3.00 1.50 -12.39
C GLN A 219 2.79 0.97 -13.82
N GLY A 220 3.87 0.75 -14.56
CA GLY A 220 3.78 0.16 -15.90
C GLY A 220 2.88 0.95 -16.87
N GLY A 221 2.94 2.27 -16.89
CA GLY A 221 2.07 3.13 -17.72
C GLY A 221 0.74 3.53 -17.06
N PHE A 222 0.45 3.04 -15.87
CA PHE A 222 -0.72 3.39 -15.06
C PHE A 222 -0.31 4.23 -13.84
N THR A 223 -1.23 5.02 -13.30
CA THR A 223 -1.03 5.75 -12.04
C THR A 223 -2.01 5.23 -11.00
N PRO A 224 -1.57 4.41 -10.03
CA PRO A 224 -2.42 3.98 -8.93
C PRO A 224 -3.06 5.16 -8.21
N ASN A 225 -4.27 4.99 -7.72
CA ASN A 225 -4.97 6.04 -7.01
C ASN A 225 -5.96 5.49 -5.98
N ILE A 226 -6.31 6.33 -4.99
CA ILE A 226 -7.43 6.09 -4.09
C ILE A 226 -8.62 6.81 -4.71
N PRO A 227 -9.64 6.10 -5.24
CA PRO A 227 -10.81 6.73 -5.83
C PRO A 227 -11.51 7.57 -4.77
N LYS A 228 -11.67 8.87 -5.04
CA LYS A 228 -12.49 9.72 -4.17
C LYS A 228 -13.93 9.19 -4.20
N PRO A 229 -14.59 9.06 -3.04
CA PRO A 229 -16.00 8.68 -3.04
C PRO A 229 -16.73 9.67 -3.96
N LYS A 230 -17.48 9.15 -4.92
CA LYS A 230 -18.37 9.97 -5.77
C LYS A 230 -19.13 10.84 -4.76
N SER A 231 -19.01 12.18 -4.85
CA SER A 231 -19.62 13.10 -3.89
C SER A 231 -21.05 12.65 -3.63
N PRO A 232 -21.45 12.43 -2.37
CA PRO A 232 -22.80 11.95 -2.09
C PRO A 232 -23.76 12.95 -2.75
N SER A 233 -24.73 12.46 -3.50
CA SER A 233 -25.71 13.33 -4.16
C SER A 233 -26.24 14.29 -3.09
N PHE A 234 -26.51 15.56 -3.47
CA PHE A 234 -27.01 16.59 -2.56
C PHE A 234 -28.13 16.06 -1.65
N LEU A 235 -28.95 15.16 -2.16
CA LEU A 235 -30.01 14.46 -1.44
C LEU A 235 -29.48 13.58 -0.29
N LYS A 236 -28.39 12.81 -0.50
CA LYS A 236 -27.78 11.97 0.55
C LYS A 236 -27.17 12.82 1.68
N VAL A 237 -26.50 13.93 1.32
CA VAL A 237 -25.95 14.89 2.30
C VAL A 237 -27.08 15.54 3.10
N LEU A 238 -28.17 15.91 2.44
CA LEU A 238 -29.34 16.50 3.08
C LEU A 238 -30.01 15.51 4.02
N ILE A 239 -30.24 14.26 3.59
CA ILE A 239 -30.82 13.21 4.43
C ILE A 239 -29.94 12.94 5.66
N ALA A 240 -28.62 12.88 5.51
CA ALA A 240 -27.69 12.68 6.63
C ALA A 240 -27.75 13.85 7.62
N LYS A 241 -27.81 15.10 7.14
CA LYS A 241 -27.98 16.29 7.99
C LYS A 241 -29.32 16.27 8.72
N ILE A 242 -30.42 15.89 8.06
CA ILE A 242 -31.75 15.79 8.67
C ILE A 242 -31.75 14.70 9.74
N ARG A 243 -31.23 13.50 9.46
CA ARG A 243 -31.13 12.40 10.45
C ARG A 243 -30.32 12.81 11.67
N ARG A 244 -29.19 13.49 11.49
CA ARG A 244 -28.36 13.99 12.61
C ARG A 244 -29.10 15.04 13.45
N LYS A 245 -29.88 15.93 12.82
CA LYS A 245 -30.69 16.93 13.51
C LYS A 245 -31.81 16.28 14.32
N ILE A 246 -32.51 15.30 13.75
CA ILE A 246 -33.58 14.53 14.44
C ILE A 246 -32.96 13.76 15.63
N TYR A 247 -31.83 13.08 15.43
CA TYR A 247 -31.17 12.35 16.52
C TYR A 247 -30.74 13.25 17.67
N ASN A 248 -30.18 14.43 17.37
CA ASN A 248 -29.78 15.39 18.40
C ASN A 248 -31.00 15.96 19.16
N ASN A 249 -32.10 16.27 18.48
CA ASN A 249 -33.33 16.74 19.09
C ASN A 249 -33.97 15.67 19.99
N LEU A 250 -34.00 14.40 19.57
CA LEU A 250 -34.45 13.27 20.38
C LEU A 250 -33.58 13.08 21.63
N LYS A 251 -32.24 13.20 21.47
CA LYS A 251 -31.32 13.12 22.61
C LYS A 251 -31.49 14.22 23.62
N GLU A 252 -31.82 15.44 23.20
CA GLU A 252 -32.18 16.54 24.10
C GLU A 252 -33.53 16.28 24.80
N TYR A 253 -34.53 15.80 24.07
CA TYR A 253 -35.84 15.50 24.63
C TYR A 253 -35.76 14.48 25.79
N TYR A 254 -35.07 13.35 25.58
CA TYR A 254 -34.86 12.32 26.60
C TYR A 254 -33.93 12.73 27.76
N LYS A 255 -33.24 13.86 27.65
CA LYS A 255 -32.37 14.37 28.72
C LYS A 255 -33.16 15.17 29.78
N TYR A 256 -34.38 15.56 29.45
CA TYR A 256 -35.29 16.30 30.35
C TYR A 256 -36.37 15.42 30.98
N GLU A 257 -36.46 14.13 30.59
CA GLU A 257 -37.40 13.17 31.18
C GLU A 257 -36.72 12.15 32.12
N ALA A 258 -35.42 12.25 32.33
CA ALA A 258 -34.63 11.45 33.28
C ALA A 258 -34.13 12.36 34.44
#